data_a741396fe86e1833439bdd1a6f0106aa
#
_entry.id   a741396fe86e1833439bdd1a6f0106aa
#
_cell.length_a   1.000
_cell.length_b   1.000
_cell.length_c   1.000
_cell.angle_alpha   90.00
_cell.angle_beta   90.00
_cell.angle_gamma   90.00
#
_symmetry.space_group_name_H-M   'P 1'
#
loop_
_entity.id
_entity.type
_entity.pdbx_description
1 polymer ?
#
loop_
_entity_poly.entity_id
_entity_poly.type
_entity_poly.pdbx_seq_one_letter_code
_entity_poly.pdbx_strand_id
1 'polypeptide(L)'
;MQEKVIRLTGSELTISQIKEIAFENAKVEVDAEAMTRVQKARELIFELDKRGVAVYGLNTGVGWNKDKVVYADRYDAYNKNLLRSHMIGVGPECSIPETRTIMAVRLNGFLCGHTGVAPEIVQYYVEFLNRGVHPVIKSRGSVGEADIATLPAIGLTAIGEGEAYYQNQCMESAKALELSGLEPLKLGPKDGLGIVSSNAQGAA
;
A
#
# COMPACT_ATOMS: atom_id res chain seq x y z
N MET A 1 -12.70 -0.13 -28.27
CA MET A 1 -12.02 1.06 -27.70
C MET A 1 -10.64 0.60 -27.24
N GLN A 2 -9.60 1.35 -27.53
CA GLN A 2 -8.26 1.02 -27.06
C GLN A 2 -8.23 1.19 -25.52
N GLU A 3 -7.76 0.19 -24.80
CA GLU A 3 -7.67 0.23 -23.33
C GLU A 3 -6.70 1.34 -22.94
N LYS A 4 -7.16 2.30 -22.12
CA LYS A 4 -6.35 3.44 -21.71
C LYS A 4 -5.40 3.02 -20.59
N VAL A 5 -4.11 3.30 -20.77
CA VAL A 5 -3.06 2.99 -19.81
C VAL A 5 -2.44 4.29 -19.31
N ILE A 6 -2.33 4.46 -18.00
CA ILE A 6 -1.70 5.61 -17.36
C ILE A 6 -0.39 5.17 -16.73
N ARG A 7 0.71 5.78 -17.19
CA ARG A 7 2.04 5.53 -16.65
C ARG A 7 2.30 6.42 -15.44
N LEU A 8 2.60 5.80 -14.31
CA LEU A 8 2.92 6.47 -13.05
C LEU A 8 4.43 6.57 -12.87
N THR A 9 4.91 7.77 -12.56
CA THR A 9 6.34 8.10 -12.49
C THR A 9 6.83 8.49 -11.10
N GLY A 10 5.92 8.66 -10.14
CA GLY A 10 6.23 9.24 -8.82
C GLY A 10 6.13 10.76 -8.79
N SER A 11 5.83 11.39 -9.93
CA SER A 11 5.61 12.83 -10.09
C SER A 11 4.51 13.06 -11.13
N GLU A 12 4.04 14.31 -11.23
CA GLU A 12 3.18 14.79 -12.32
C GLU A 12 1.84 14.04 -12.52
N LEU A 13 1.39 13.27 -11.51
CA LEU A 13 0.06 12.66 -11.55
C LEU A 13 -1.02 13.75 -11.48
N THR A 14 -1.76 13.92 -12.57
CA THR A 14 -2.78 14.95 -12.69
C THR A 14 -4.14 14.48 -12.17
N ILE A 15 -5.00 15.44 -11.78
CA ILE A 15 -6.39 15.17 -11.38
C ILE A 15 -7.16 14.47 -12.50
N SER A 16 -6.92 14.81 -13.78
CA SER A 16 -7.54 14.13 -14.91
C SER A 16 -7.18 12.65 -14.96
N GLN A 17 -5.90 12.32 -14.79
CA GLN A 17 -5.43 10.92 -14.76
C GLN A 17 -6.00 10.16 -13.58
N ILE A 18 -6.09 10.80 -12.40
CA ILE A 18 -6.73 10.18 -11.23
C ILE A 18 -8.21 9.86 -11.52
N LYS A 19 -8.96 10.80 -12.14
CA LYS A 19 -10.36 10.56 -12.52
C LYS A 19 -10.49 9.39 -13.49
N GLU A 20 -9.60 9.28 -14.46
CA GLU A 20 -9.59 8.17 -15.42
C GLU A 20 -9.31 6.83 -14.73
N ILE A 21 -8.36 6.78 -13.78
CA ILE A 21 -8.09 5.57 -12.98
C ILE A 21 -9.31 5.23 -12.10
N ALA A 22 -9.89 6.24 -11.44
CA ALA A 22 -10.93 6.03 -10.44
C ALA A 22 -12.29 5.68 -11.03
N PHE A 23 -12.72 6.40 -12.06
CA PHE A 23 -14.09 6.32 -12.60
C PHE A 23 -14.18 5.59 -13.95
N GLU A 24 -13.10 5.62 -14.75
CA GLU A 24 -13.10 5.01 -16.07
C GLU A 24 -12.34 3.67 -16.11
N ASN A 25 -11.83 3.23 -14.94
CA ASN A 25 -11.04 2.00 -14.78
C ASN A 25 -9.82 1.92 -15.71
N ALA A 26 -9.21 3.08 -16.03
CA ALA A 26 -7.97 3.10 -16.78
C ALA A 26 -6.92 2.21 -16.09
N LYS A 27 -6.19 1.44 -16.88
CA LYS A 27 -5.09 0.62 -16.38
C LYS A 27 -3.91 1.49 -15.98
N VAL A 28 -3.12 1.00 -15.06
CA VAL A 28 -1.90 1.68 -14.63
C VAL A 28 -0.67 0.84 -14.95
N GLU A 29 0.40 1.50 -15.31
CA GLU A 29 1.74 0.91 -15.41
C GLU A 29 2.74 1.78 -14.66
N VAL A 30 3.83 1.18 -14.23
CA VAL A 30 4.90 1.86 -13.52
C VAL A 30 6.05 2.15 -14.46
N ASP A 31 6.55 3.37 -14.41
CA ASP A 31 7.76 3.75 -15.14
C ASP A 31 8.98 2.98 -14.62
N ALA A 32 9.84 2.52 -15.54
CA ALA A 32 10.99 1.69 -15.21
C ALA A 32 12.04 2.41 -14.35
N GLU A 33 12.26 3.71 -14.58
CA GLU A 33 13.17 4.51 -13.76
C GLU A 33 12.60 4.72 -12.36
N ALA A 34 11.28 4.91 -12.25
CA ALA A 34 10.59 5.01 -10.97
C ALA A 34 10.72 3.71 -10.17
N MET A 35 10.55 2.55 -10.80
CA MET A 35 10.78 1.26 -10.14
C MET A 35 12.25 1.08 -9.73
N THR A 36 13.20 1.56 -10.52
CA THR A 36 14.63 1.55 -10.14
C THR A 36 14.87 2.38 -8.86
N ARG A 37 14.20 3.53 -8.70
CA ARG A 37 14.28 4.31 -7.44
C ARG A 37 13.74 3.54 -6.24
N VAL A 38 12.62 2.83 -6.40
CA VAL A 38 12.05 1.98 -5.35
C VAL A 38 13.04 0.88 -4.94
N GLN A 39 13.65 0.20 -5.92
CA GLN A 39 14.65 -0.85 -5.68
C GLN A 39 15.87 -0.33 -4.92
N LYS A 40 16.43 0.82 -5.35
CA LYS A 40 17.56 1.45 -4.65
C LYS A 40 17.23 1.83 -3.21
N ALA A 41 16.03 2.37 -2.96
CA ALA A 41 15.58 2.66 -1.61
C ALA A 41 15.46 1.39 -0.76
N ARG A 42 14.99 0.29 -1.37
CA ARG A 42 14.91 -1.02 -0.71
C ARG A 42 16.28 -1.58 -0.36
N GLU A 43 17.24 -1.51 -1.27
CA GLU A 43 18.61 -1.93 -1.05
C GLU A 43 19.26 -1.16 0.11
N LEU A 44 19.04 0.16 0.16
CA LEU A 44 19.50 1.01 1.26
C LEU A 44 18.95 0.56 2.62
N ILE A 45 17.67 0.16 2.70
CA ILE A 45 17.07 -0.37 3.93
C ILE A 45 17.86 -1.58 4.45
N PHE A 46 18.19 -2.53 3.57
CA PHE A 46 18.97 -3.70 3.96
C PHE A 46 20.42 -3.38 4.30
N GLU A 47 21.02 -2.41 3.63
CA GLU A 47 22.36 -1.93 3.97
C GLU A 47 22.40 -1.32 5.38
N LEU A 48 21.46 -0.44 5.70
CA LEU A 48 21.34 0.19 7.01
C LEU A 48 21.13 -0.86 8.12
N ASP A 49 20.26 -1.84 7.87
CA ASP A 49 20.02 -2.94 8.80
C ASP A 49 21.30 -3.75 9.09
N LYS A 50 22.03 -4.15 8.04
CA LYS A 50 23.33 -4.86 8.17
C LYS A 50 24.36 -4.07 8.95
N ARG A 51 24.34 -2.75 8.86
CA ARG A 51 25.24 -1.83 9.60
C ARG A 51 24.78 -1.59 11.03
N GLY A 52 23.65 -2.17 11.45
CA GLY A 52 23.08 -1.96 12.79
C GLY A 52 22.58 -0.54 13.02
N VAL A 53 22.32 0.23 11.97
CA VAL A 53 21.74 1.58 12.09
C VAL A 53 20.27 1.44 12.49
N ALA A 54 19.87 2.11 13.58
CA ALA A 54 18.48 2.14 14.01
C ALA A 54 17.62 2.90 12.99
N VAL A 55 16.68 2.20 12.36
CA VAL A 55 15.75 2.76 11.37
C VAL A 55 14.32 2.51 11.83
N TYR A 56 13.58 3.60 12.03
CA TYR A 56 12.20 3.59 12.51
C TYR A 56 11.30 2.70 11.67
N GLY A 57 10.64 1.73 12.32
CA GLY A 57 9.74 0.78 11.68
C GLY A 57 10.42 -0.27 10.79
N LEU A 58 11.74 -0.34 10.81
CA LEU A 58 12.54 -1.41 10.23
C LEU A 58 13.00 -2.37 11.34
N ASN A 59 14.09 -2.02 12.00
CA ASN A 59 14.69 -2.77 13.11
C ASN A 59 14.40 -2.14 14.49
N THR A 60 13.55 -1.12 14.52
CA THR A 60 12.91 -0.58 15.72
C THR A 60 11.39 -0.66 15.59
N GLY A 61 10.70 -0.59 16.72
CA GLY A 61 9.26 -0.40 16.76
C GLY A 61 8.85 0.98 16.27
N VAL A 62 7.54 1.25 16.34
CA VAL A 62 6.92 2.54 15.96
C VAL A 62 6.19 3.18 17.13
N GLY A 63 5.96 4.50 17.07
CA GLY A 63 5.28 5.25 18.11
C GLY A 63 5.95 5.07 19.48
N TRP A 64 5.16 4.70 20.50
CA TRP A 64 5.67 4.45 21.85
C TRP A 64 6.75 3.35 21.92
N ASN A 65 6.77 2.43 20.95
CA ASN A 65 7.73 1.34 20.88
C ASN A 65 8.98 1.66 20.03
N LYS A 66 9.21 2.91 19.64
CA LYS A 66 10.32 3.32 18.75
C LYS A 66 11.71 2.92 19.25
N ASP A 67 11.88 2.73 20.56
CA ASP A 67 13.15 2.34 21.19
C ASP A 67 13.26 0.80 21.41
N LYS A 68 12.25 0.02 20.98
CA LYS A 68 12.26 -1.44 21.07
C LYS A 68 12.87 -2.03 19.80
N VAL A 69 13.80 -2.96 19.97
CA VAL A 69 14.42 -3.66 18.84
C VAL A 69 13.44 -4.65 18.21
N VAL A 70 13.36 -4.65 16.90
CA VAL A 70 12.67 -5.67 16.09
C VAL A 70 13.72 -6.50 15.38
N TYR A 71 13.79 -7.78 15.72
CA TYR A 71 14.77 -8.70 15.15
C TYR A 71 14.34 -9.23 13.77
N ALA A 72 15.32 -9.54 12.93
CA ALA A 72 15.08 -9.93 11.52
C ALA A 72 14.19 -11.18 11.36
N ASP A 73 14.28 -12.14 12.28
CA ASP A 73 13.45 -13.35 12.30
C ASP A 73 11.96 -13.05 12.58
N ARG A 74 11.63 -11.84 13.00
CA ARG A 74 10.27 -11.40 13.35
C ARG A 74 9.68 -10.37 12.39
N TYR A 75 10.37 -9.97 11.34
CA TYR A 75 9.89 -8.91 10.45
C TYR A 75 8.52 -9.21 9.83
N ASP A 76 8.24 -10.43 9.37
CA ASP A 76 6.92 -10.78 8.82
C ASP A 76 5.81 -10.64 9.88
N ALA A 77 5.99 -11.25 11.04
CA ALA A 77 5.02 -11.19 12.14
C ALA A 77 4.82 -9.74 12.64
N TYR A 78 5.92 -8.98 12.75
CA TYR A 78 5.87 -7.59 13.18
C TYR A 78 5.05 -6.73 12.21
N ASN A 79 5.31 -6.83 10.90
CA ASN A 79 4.61 -6.04 9.89
C ASN A 79 3.13 -6.42 9.79
N LYS A 80 2.78 -7.71 9.87
CA LYS A 80 1.38 -8.17 9.95
C LYS A 80 0.67 -7.62 11.19
N ASN A 81 1.30 -7.69 12.35
CA ASN A 81 0.73 -7.16 13.58
C ASN A 81 0.59 -5.64 13.57
N LEU A 82 1.53 -4.93 12.91
CA LEU A 82 1.43 -3.50 12.70
C LEU A 82 0.17 -3.16 11.88
N LEU A 83 -0.06 -3.84 10.77
CA LEU A 83 -1.27 -3.64 9.97
C LEU A 83 -2.55 -3.93 10.79
N ARG A 84 -2.61 -5.08 11.46
CA ARG A 84 -3.77 -5.50 12.26
C ARG A 84 -4.08 -4.53 13.39
N SER A 85 -3.06 -4.08 14.13
CA SER A 85 -3.23 -3.19 15.28
C SER A 85 -3.62 -1.76 14.88
N HIS A 86 -3.32 -1.35 13.66
CA HIS A 86 -3.65 -0.03 13.14
C HIS A 86 -4.94 -0.02 12.31
N MET A 87 -5.55 -1.17 12.00
CA MET A 87 -6.82 -1.25 11.28
C MET A 87 -7.98 -0.88 12.22
N ILE A 88 -8.11 0.40 12.53
CA ILE A 88 -9.08 0.95 13.46
C ILE A 88 -9.96 2.05 12.84
N GLY A 89 -9.95 2.16 11.51
CA GLY A 89 -10.83 3.06 10.77
C GLY A 89 -12.31 2.77 11.03
N VAL A 90 -13.12 3.81 11.11
CA VAL A 90 -14.56 3.72 11.39
C VAL A 90 -15.38 4.50 10.35
N GLY A 91 -16.71 4.49 10.51
CA GLY A 91 -17.62 5.20 9.61
C GLY A 91 -17.99 4.37 8.38
N PRO A 92 -18.63 5.02 7.40
CA PRO A 92 -18.99 4.35 6.14
C PRO A 92 -17.75 3.90 5.37
N GLU A 93 -17.95 2.99 4.45
CA GLU A 93 -16.93 2.55 3.51
C GLU A 93 -16.69 3.62 2.45
N CYS A 94 -15.44 3.77 2.03
CA CYS A 94 -15.13 4.49 0.82
C CYS A 94 -15.74 3.77 -0.38
N SER A 95 -16.26 4.52 -1.33
CA SER A 95 -16.71 3.97 -2.60
C SER A 95 -15.53 3.35 -3.38
N ILE A 96 -15.83 2.51 -4.37
CA ILE A 96 -14.80 1.94 -5.24
C ILE A 96 -13.95 3.04 -5.92
N PRO A 97 -14.52 4.13 -6.49
CA PRO A 97 -13.71 5.21 -7.04
C PRO A 97 -12.80 5.89 -6.00
N GLU A 98 -13.28 6.14 -4.77
CA GLU A 98 -12.45 6.69 -3.69
C GLU A 98 -11.31 5.72 -3.34
N THR A 99 -11.60 4.43 -3.16
CA THR A 99 -10.57 3.42 -2.90
C THR A 99 -9.52 3.36 -4.02
N ARG A 100 -9.94 3.42 -5.28
CA ARG A 100 -9.02 3.47 -6.43
C ARG A 100 -8.18 4.75 -6.44
N THR A 101 -8.77 5.89 -6.09
CA THR A 101 -8.03 7.16 -5.94
C THR A 101 -6.97 7.05 -4.86
N ILE A 102 -7.33 6.55 -3.67
CA ILE A 102 -6.39 6.33 -2.56
C ILE A 102 -5.23 5.44 -3.00
N MET A 103 -5.52 4.31 -3.66
CA MET A 103 -4.50 3.40 -4.15
C MET A 103 -3.59 4.06 -5.20
N ALA A 104 -4.14 4.83 -6.15
CA ALA A 104 -3.36 5.50 -7.19
C ALA A 104 -2.43 6.57 -6.60
N VAL A 105 -2.94 7.40 -5.68
CA VAL A 105 -2.15 8.41 -4.97
C VAL A 105 -1.02 7.76 -4.16
N ARG A 106 -1.34 6.68 -3.41
CA ARG A 106 -0.33 5.97 -2.64
C ARG A 106 0.71 5.33 -3.50
N LEU A 107 0.30 4.66 -4.58
CA LEU A 107 1.19 4.04 -5.56
C LEU A 107 2.17 5.07 -6.14
N ASN A 108 1.65 6.21 -6.59
CA ASN A 108 2.52 7.28 -7.11
C ASN A 108 3.50 7.78 -6.05
N GLY A 109 3.10 7.86 -4.78
CA GLY A 109 3.99 8.21 -3.66
C GLY A 109 5.11 7.20 -3.42
N PHE A 110 4.87 5.89 -3.58
CA PHE A 110 5.94 4.88 -3.51
C PHE A 110 7.01 5.09 -4.58
N LEU A 111 6.60 5.50 -5.77
CA LEU A 111 7.48 5.68 -6.93
C LEU A 111 8.47 6.84 -6.80
N CYS A 112 8.28 7.71 -5.80
CA CYS A 112 9.31 8.70 -5.41
C CYS A 112 10.59 8.02 -4.90
N GLY A 113 10.52 6.75 -4.44
CA GLY A 113 11.68 6.01 -3.95
C GLY A 113 12.17 6.42 -2.56
N HIS A 114 11.28 6.94 -1.69
CA HIS A 114 11.65 7.42 -0.35
C HIS A 114 11.14 6.52 0.79
N THR A 115 10.27 5.55 0.50
CA THR A 115 9.61 4.72 1.52
C THR A 115 10.38 3.47 1.92
N GLY A 116 11.18 2.91 1.01
CA GLY A 116 11.92 1.67 1.24
C GLY A 116 11.04 0.42 1.29
N VAL A 117 9.79 0.46 0.78
CA VAL A 117 8.95 -0.71 0.63
C VAL A 117 9.51 -1.68 -0.40
N ALA A 118 9.13 -2.94 -0.29
CA ALA A 118 9.47 -3.94 -1.30
C ALA A 118 8.83 -3.59 -2.67
N PRO A 119 9.53 -3.80 -3.79
CA PRO A 119 8.97 -3.63 -5.14
C PRO A 119 7.67 -4.42 -5.35
N GLU A 120 7.53 -5.55 -4.68
CA GLU A 120 6.34 -6.39 -4.70
C GLU A 120 5.10 -5.64 -4.15
N ILE A 121 5.28 -4.75 -3.17
CA ILE A 121 4.18 -3.89 -2.67
C ILE A 121 3.69 -2.97 -3.79
N VAL A 122 4.61 -2.34 -4.51
CA VAL A 122 4.28 -1.48 -5.66
C VAL A 122 3.50 -2.27 -6.70
N GLN A 123 3.99 -3.48 -7.03
CA GLN A 123 3.34 -4.35 -8.00
C GLN A 123 1.93 -4.77 -7.56
N TYR A 124 1.71 -5.02 -6.26
CA TYR A 124 0.37 -5.36 -5.75
C TYR A 124 -0.63 -4.22 -5.90
N TYR A 125 -0.22 -2.97 -5.69
CA TYR A 125 -1.08 -1.81 -5.95
C TYR A 125 -1.46 -1.70 -7.45
N VAL A 126 -0.51 -1.97 -8.35
CA VAL A 126 -0.76 -2.04 -9.80
C VAL A 126 -1.78 -3.14 -10.11
N GLU A 127 -1.54 -4.36 -9.59
CA GLU A 127 -2.42 -5.50 -9.82
C GLU A 127 -3.83 -5.28 -9.26
N PHE A 128 -3.96 -4.68 -8.08
CA PHE A 128 -5.26 -4.35 -7.48
C PHE A 128 -6.04 -3.39 -8.38
N LEU A 129 -5.42 -2.30 -8.83
CA LEU A 129 -6.04 -1.35 -9.74
C LEU A 129 -6.41 -1.99 -11.08
N ASN A 130 -5.52 -2.83 -11.62
CA ASN A 130 -5.69 -3.42 -12.95
C ASN A 130 -6.64 -4.61 -12.98
N ARG A 131 -6.71 -5.40 -11.90
CA ARG A 131 -7.60 -6.56 -11.79
C ARG A 131 -8.93 -6.24 -11.11
N GLY A 132 -9.08 -5.02 -10.58
CA GLY A 132 -10.32 -4.60 -9.91
C GLY A 132 -10.51 -5.22 -8.52
N VAL A 133 -9.43 -5.43 -7.78
CA VAL A 133 -9.48 -5.79 -6.35
C VAL A 133 -9.47 -4.49 -5.55
N HIS A 134 -10.53 -4.23 -4.79
CA HIS A 134 -10.69 -2.98 -4.05
C HIS A 134 -10.84 -3.26 -2.56
N PRO A 135 -9.78 -3.02 -1.75
CA PRO A 135 -9.85 -3.17 -0.29
C PRO A 135 -11.00 -2.35 0.32
N VAL A 136 -11.66 -2.89 1.33
CA VAL A 136 -12.70 -2.16 2.08
C VAL A 136 -12.03 -1.17 3.01
N ILE A 137 -12.00 0.10 2.62
CA ILE A 137 -11.42 1.21 3.39
C ILE A 137 -12.54 1.97 4.09
N LYS A 138 -12.40 2.22 5.39
CA LYS A 138 -13.34 3.08 6.13
C LYS A 138 -12.99 4.55 5.94
N SER A 139 -14.00 5.41 5.87
CA SER A 139 -13.82 6.83 5.52
C SER A 139 -13.27 7.71 6.66
N ARG A 140 -13.25 7.23 7.90
CA ARG A 140 -12.81 7.99 9.07
C ARG A 140 -11.71 7.27 9.82
N GLY A 141 -10.61 7.97 10.10
CA GLY A 141 -9.44 7.41 10.81
C GLY A 141 -8.16 8.17 10.52
N SER A 142 -8.18 9.11 9.57
CA SER A 142 -7.05 10.02 9.38
C SER A 142 -6.89 10.94 10.58
N VAL A 143 -5.64 11.17 10.99
CA VAL A 143 -5.28 12.17 12.01
C VAL A 143 -4.70 13.44 11.39
N GLY A 144 -4.82 13.60 10.06
CA GLY A 144 -4.35 14.76 9.30
C GLY A 144 -2.86 14.71 8.95
N GLU A 145 -2.05 14.02 9.73
CA GLU A 145 -0.61 13.81 9.47
C GLU A 145 -0.38 12.50 8.70
N ALA A 146 -1.13 11.45 9.03
CA ALA A 146 -1.09 10.18 8.32
C ALA A 146 -2.42 9.41 8.47
N ASP A 147 -2.76 8.63 7.46
CA ASP A 147 -3.98 7.81 7.39
C ASP A 147 -3.74 6.41 7.98
N ILE A 148 -3.01 6.35 9.09
CA ILE A 148 -2.51 5.11 9.71
C ILE A 148 -3.63 4.15 10.16
N ALA A 149 -4.83 4.66 10.35
CA ALA A 149 -5.98 3.87 10.81
C ALA A 149 -6.79 3.23 9.66
N THR A 150 -6.59 3.66 8.44
CA THR A 150 -7.42 3.26 7.28
C THR A 150 -6.61 2.57 6.18
N LEU A 151 -5.41 3.04 5.89
CA LEU A 151 -4.51 2.44 4.89
C LEU A 151 -4.09 0.99 5.20
N PRO A 152 -4.08 0.50 6.47
CA PRO A 152 -3.84 -0.92 6.74
C PRO A 152 -4.75 -1.86 5.96
N ALA A 153 -5.97 -1.44 5.60
CA ALA A 153 -6.90 -2.23 4.79
C ALA A 153 -6.25 -2.74 3.50
N ILE A 154 -5.45 -1.91 2.82
CA ILE A 154 -4.78 -2.28 1.57
C ILE A 154 -3.73 -3.37 1.84
N GLY A 155 -2.94 -3.20 2.89
CA GLY A 155 -1.92 -4.18 3.28
C GLY A 155 -2.52 -5.50 3.77
N LEU A 156 -3.62 -5.45 4.53
CA LEU A 156 -4.33 -6.64 4.98
C LEU A 156 -4.91 -7.40 3.78
N THR A 157 -5.55 -6.71 2.85
CA THR A 157 -6.03 -7.34 1.60
C THR A 157 -4.89 -8.00 0.84
N ALA A 158 -3.71 -7.36 0.75
CA ALA A 158 -2.56 -7.93 0.05
C ALA A 158 -2.03 -9.23 0.69
N ILE A 159 -2.20 -9.41 1.98
CA ILE A 159 -1.84 -10.66 2.68
C ILE A 159 -3.00 -11.65 2.83
N GLY A 160 -4.15 -11.38 2.22
CA GLY A 160 -5.33 -12.23 2.24
C GLY A 160 -6.20 -12.09 3.48
N GLU A 161 -6.07 -10.99 4.25
CA GLU A 161 -6.87 -10.71 5.44
C GLU A 161 -7.83 -9.54 5.20
N GLY A 162 -8.92 -9.49 6.01
CA GLY A 162 -9.95 -8.48 5.87
C GLY A 162 -10.88 -8.73 4.69
N GLU A 163 -11.49 -7.66 4.17
CA GLU A 163 -12.49 -7.71 3.11
C GLU A 163 -12.10 -6.86 1.91
N ALA A 164 -12.51 -7.28 0.74
CA ALA A 164 -12.33 -6.55 -0.51
C ALA A 164 -13.55 -6.71 -1.44
N TYR A 165 -13.78 -5.71 -2.25
CA TYR A 165 -14.69 -5.82 -3.40
C TYR A 165 -13.93 -6.41 -4.59
N TYR A 166 -14.49 -7.44 -5.17
CA TYR A 166 -14.09 -8.00 -6.47
C TYR A 166 -15.33 -8.27 -7.30
N GLN A 167 -15.34 -7.84 -8.58
CA GLN A 167 -16.51 -7.92 -9.46
C GLN A 167 -17.80 -7.37 -8.82
N ASN A 168 -17.70 -6.24 -8.12
CA ASN A 168 -18.78 -5.58 -7.37
C ASN A 168 -19.38 -6.39 -6.20
N GLN A 169 -18.72 -7.44 -5.76
CA GLN A 169 -19.13 -8.23 -4.60
C GLN A 169 -18.11 -8.07 -3.46
N CYS A 170 -18.59 -7.76 -2.27
CA CYS A 170 -17.77 -7.76 -1.06
C CYS A 170 -17.55 -9.21 -0.60
N MET A 171 -16.31 -9.56 -0.32
CA MET A 171 -15.92 -10.90 0.11
C MET A 171 -14.64 -10.86 0.96
N GLU A 172 -14.29 -11.98 1.58
CA GLU A 172 -13.00 -12.12 2.25
C GLU A 172 -11.85 -11.88 1.25
N SER A 173 -10.83 -11.14 1.69
CA SER A 173 -9.69 -10.77 0.84
C SER A 173 -8.97 -11.98 0.25
N ALA A 174 -8.83 -13.08 1.03
CA ALA A 174 -8.25 -14.32 0.51
C ALA A 174 -9.01 -14.84 -0.73
N LYS A 175 -10.34 -14.77 -0.68
CA LYS A 175 -11.18 -15.21 -1.82
C LYS A 175 -11.09 -14.25 -3.01
N ALA A 176 -11.03 -12.94 -2.75
CA ALA A 176 -10.85 -11.94 -3.80
C ALA A 176 -9.49 -12.11 -4.52
N LEU A 177 -8.42 -12.39 -3.76
CA LEU A 177 -7.11 -12.71 -4.33
C LEU A 177 -7.16 -13.97 -5.21
N GLU A 178 -7.67 -15.08 -4.68
CA GLU A 178 -7.82 -16.34 -5.42
C GLU A 178 -8.55 -16.11 -6.76
N LEU A 179 -9.72 -15.47 -6.72
CA LEU A 179 -10.54 -15.23 -7.90
C LEU A 179 -9.87 -14.28 -8.91
N SER A 180 -9.05 -13.35 -8.43
CA SER A 180 -8.28 -12.43 -9.28
C SER A 180 -6.95 -13.02 -9.78
N GLY A 181 -6.58 -14.23 -9.34
CA GLY A 181 -5.33 -14.89 -9.71
C GLY A 181 -4.11 -14.26 -9.04
N LEU A 182 -4.28 -13.74 -7.82
CA LEU A 182 -3.20 -13.22 -6.99
C LEU A 182 -2.96 -14.13 -5.78
N GLU A 183 -1.68 -14.31 -5.43
CA GLU A 183 -1.30 -15.06 -4.23
C GLU A 183 -1.11 -14.09 -3.06
N PRO A 184 -1.39 -14.48 -1.80
CA PRO A 184 -1.12 -13.63 -0.66
C PRO A 184 0.35 -13.20 -0.57
N LEU A 185 0.59 -11.91 -0.39
CA LEU A 185 1.92 -11.32 -0.31
C LEU A 185 2.58 -11.65 1.03
N LYS A 186 3.90 -11.88 1.03
CA LYS A 186 4.72 -11.90 2.24
C LYS A 186 5.27 -10.51 2.50
N LEU A 187 5.06 -10.01 3.72
CA LEU A 187 5.61 -8.72 4.13
C LEU A 187 7.05 -8.89 4.59
N GLY A 188 7.90 -8.01 4.10
CA GLY A 188 9.28 -7.88 4.51
C GLY A 188 9.50 -6.70 5.48
N PRO A 189 10.77 -6.43 5.80
CA PRO A 189 11.13 -5.32 6.69
C PRO A 189 10.58 -3.99 6.17
N LYS A 190 10.00 -3.17 7.07
CA LYS A 190 9.44 -1.83 6.81
C LYS A 190 8.18 -1.79 5.93
N ASP A 191 7.70 -2.89 5.37
CA ASP A 191 6.56 -2.89 4.45
C ASP A 191 5.28 -2.43 5.14
N GLY A 192 5.00 -2.90 6.35
CA GLY A 192 3.83 -2.47 7.12
C GLY A 192 3.82 -0.97 7.36
N LEU A 193 4.92 -0.40 7.87
CA LEU A 193 5.02 1.04 8.06
C LEU A 193 4.93 1.80 6.72
N GLY A 194 5.59 1.29 5.68
CA GLY A 194 5.55 1.88 4.36
C GLY A 194 4.13 1.94 3.78
N ILE A 195 3.31 0.93 4.03
CA ILE A 195 1.90 0.93 3.59
C ILE A 195 1.09 1.99 4.34
N VAL A 196 1.19 2.05 5.67
CA VAL A 196 0.28 2.86 6.49
C VAL A 196 0.69 4.33 6.63
N SER A 197 1.98 4.66 6.52
CA SER A 197 2.49 6.01 6.77
C SER A 197 2.37 6.89 5.52
N SER A 198 1.19 7.46 5.32
CA SER A 198 0.89 8.36 4.20
C SER A 198 -0.43 9.09 4.43
N ASN A 199 -0.61 10.23 3.78
CA ASN A 199 -1.86 10.98 3.67
C ASN A 199 -2.59 10.70 2.35
N ALA A 200 -2.49 9.49 1.82
CA ALA A 200 -3.09 9.16 0.52
C ALA A 200 -4.62 9.28 0.54
N GLN A 201 -5.30 8.94 1.64
CA GLN A 201 -6.74 9.12 1.79
C GLN A 201 -7.11 10.59 1.96
N GLY A 202 -6.36 11.33 2.78
CA GLY A 202 -6.61 12.74 2.97
C GLY A 202 -6.33 13.60 1.73
N ALA A 203 -5.53 13.10 0.78
CA ALA A 203 -5.20 13.73 -0.49
C ALA A 203 -6.11 13.29 -1.66
N ALA A 204 -6.84 12.19 -1.49
CA ALA A 204 -7.74 11.62 -2.49
C ALA A 204 -9.11 12.30 -2.49
#